data_3b3d98b7c404ffd82f37a2ca0949f113
#
_entry.id   3b3d98b7c404ffd82f37a2ca0949f113
#
_cell.length_a   1.000
_cell.length_b   1.000
_cell.length_c   1.000
_cell.angle_alpha   90.00
_cell.angle_beta   90.00
_cell.angle_gamma   90.00
#
_symmetry.space_group_name_H-M   'P 1'
#
loop_
_entity.id
_entity.type
_entity.pdbx_description
1 polymer ?
#
loop_
_entity_poly.entity_id
_entity_poly.type
_entity_poly.pdbx_seq_one_letter_code
_entity_poly.pdbx_strand_id
1 'polypeptide(L)'
;VSDSSAAGEPAAEPRLPERRSGGRRRVTWIVSAAVVALIVVVAVVVAVTGGSGDAKTVRIGVADASEPYWKTFTALAKKRLNVTVTLVNFNDYSQPNPALKEKQLDLNEFQHIQYLANYNVTAHDDLQPIGATAVYPLPLYSLKYRTPDALPNGAKVAIPNDAINEARGLLVLQAAKLVTLKNGGTAFSSTSDITSHRVDVVTLDASQTARALLTGSAAAAIVNNNYATSAKLAKTNAIFQDDPASPIAAPYVNIFVSRAEDKDNPTYLKLAALYHDPSVEKGVQASNGGTAVFRDLPAATLQQELKTVEAQAQAAKK
;
A
#
# COMPACT_ATOMS: atom_id res chain seq x y z
N VAL A 1 -77.76 5.91 -53.57
CA VAL A 1 -76.91 7.01 -53.25
C VAL A 1 -75.64 6.40 -52.68
N SER A 2 -74.57 6.47 -53.43
CA SER A 2 -73.31 5.77 -53.35
C SER A 2 -72.46 6.26 -52.23
N ASP A 3 -71.79 5.31 -51.64
CA ASP A 3 -70.73 5.59 -50.69
C ASP A 3 -69.43 4.82 -51.14
N SER A 4 -68.35 5.53 -51.25
CA SER A 4 -67.08 5.01 -51.69
C SER A 4 -66.11 5.08 -50.49
N SER A 5 -65.80 3.91 -50.00
CA SER A 5 -64.79 3.70 -48.98
C SER A 5 -63.40 3.63 -49.60
N ALA A 6 -62.50 4.50 -49.17
CA ALA A 6 -61.06 4.37 -49.48
C ALA A 6 -60.29 3.94 -48.18
N ALA A 7 -59.79 2.78 -48.24
CA ALA A 7 -58.91 2.26 -47.17
C ALA A 7 -57.50 2.90 -47.25
N GLY A 8 -57.07 3.53 -46.19
CA GLY A 8 -55.71 4.06 -46.02
C GLY A 8 -54.74 2.94 -45.64
N GLU A 9 -53.61 2.89 -46.34
CA GLU A 9 -52.43 2.07 -45.97
C GLU A 9 -51.81 2.48 -44.65
N PRO A 10 -51.30 1.53 -43.84
CA PRO A 10 -50.58 1.88 -42.63
C PRO A 10 -49.16 2.34 -42.97
N ALA A 11 -48.82 3.48 -42.36
CA ALA A 11 -47.47 4.07 -42.45
C ALA A 11 -46.38 3.13 -41.90
N ALA A 12 -45.29 2.97 -42.67
CA ALA A 12 -44.15 2.20 -42.30
C ALA A 12 -43.38 2.86 -41.16
N GLU A 13 -43.08 2.09 -40.09
CA GLU A 13 -42.20 2.50 -38.99
C GLU A 13 -40.77 2.71 -39.48
N PRO A 14 -40.03 3.73 -38.98
CA PRO A 14 -38.65 3.96 -39.34
C PRO A 14 -37.76 2.90 -38.69
N ARG A 15 -37.06 2.08 -39.49
CA ARG A 15 -36.03 1.14 -39.02
C ARG A 15 -34.80 1.90 -38.56
N LEU A 16 -34.40 1.68 -37.32
CA LEU A 16 -33.13 2.13 -36.75
C LEU A 16 -31.95 1.44 -37.49
N PRO A 17 -30.86 2.16 -37.75
CA PRO A 17 -29.70 1.58 -38.43
C PRO A 17 -29.00 0.54 -37.55
N GLU A 18 -28.70 -0.62 -38.14
CA GLU A 18 -27.95 -1.70 -37.52
C GLU A 18 -26.56 -1.23 -37.04
N ARG A 19 -26.27 -1.45 -35.79
CA ARG A 19 -24.99 -1.11 -35.14
C ARG A 19 -23.91 -2.09 -35.61
N ARG A 20 -23.03 -1.64 -36.49
CA ARG A 20 -21.85 -2.41 -36.90
C ARG A 20 -20.93 -2.66 -35.70
N SER A 21 -20.87 -3.91 -35.24
CA SER A 21 -19.98 -4.41 -34.19
C SER A 21 -18.56 -4.69 -34.73
N GLY A 22 -17.79 -3.66 -34.99
CA GLY A 22 -16.44 -3.80 -35.54
C GLY A 22 -15.31 -3.08 -34.80
N GLY A 23 -15.64 -2.18 -33.85
CA GLY A 23 -14.64 -1.30 -33.26
C GLY A 23 -13.92 -1.80 -31.99
N ARG A 24 -14.51 -2.69 -31.22
CA ARG A 24 -13.98 -3.07 -29.90
C ARG A 24 -12.74 -3.97 -29.93
N ARG A 25 -12.56 -4.81 -30.93
CA ARG A 25 -11.38 -5.69 -31.03
C ARG A 25 -10.09 -4.96 -31.39
N ARG A 26 -10.14 -3.87 -32.17
CA ARG A 26 -8.94 -3.11 -32.57
C ARG A 26 -8.37 -2.23 -31.45
N VAL A 27 -9.21 -1.66 -30.59
CA VAL A 27 -8.77 -0.83 -29.46
C VAL A 27 -8.07 -1.67 -28.38
N THR A 28 -8.57 -2.89 -28.12
CA THR A 28 -7.95 -3.80 -27.14
C THR A 28 -6.54 -4.23 -27.56
N TRP A 29 -6.31 -4.46 -28.86
CA TRP A 29 -4.98 -4.81 -29.39
C TRP A 29 -3.99 -3.65 -29.38
N ILE A 30 -4.46 -2.41 -29.57
CA ILE A 30 -3.60 -1.22 -29.55
C ILE A 30 -3.15 -0.90 -28.13
N VAL A 31 -4.02 -1.04 -27.13
CA VAL A 31 -3.65 -0.84 -25.72
C VAL A 31 -2.68 -1.92 -25.23
N SER A 32 -2.89 -3.18 -25.61
CA SER A 32 -1.96 -4.27 -25.28
C SER A 32 -0.60 -4.11 -25.98
N ALA A 33 -0.57 -3.64 -27.23
CA ALA A 33 0.68 -3.37 -27.95
C ALA A 33 1.46 -2.17 -27.37
N ALA A 34 0.77 -1.12 -26.87
CA ALA A 34 1.42 0.03 -26.26
C ALA A 34 2.04 -0.32 -24.89
N VAL A 35 1.39 -1.17 -24.11
CA VAL A 35 1.94 -1.65 -22.81
C VAL A 35 3.14 -2.56 -23.03
N VAL A 36 3.09 -3.46 -24.02
CA VAL A 36 4.23 -4.30 -24.40
C VAL A 36 5.38 -3.48 -24.98
N ALA A 37 5.11 -2.44 -25.78
CA ALA A 37 6.14 -1.55 -26.32
C ALA A 37 6.84 -0.72 -25.23
N LEU A 38 6.11 -0.28 -24.18
CA LEU A 38 6.70 0.44 -23.04
C LEU A 38 7.61 -0.50 -22.21
N ILE A 39 7.21 -1.76 -22.02
CA ILE A 39 8.01 -2.79 -21.33
C ILE A 39 9.28 -3.12 -22.13
N VAL A 40 9.20 -3.20 -23.47
CA VAL A 40 10.35 -3.48 -24.34
C VAL A 40 11.32 -2.30 -24.39
N VAL A 41 10.86 -1.04 -24.35
CA VAL A 41 11.75 0.14 -24.31
C VAL A 41 12.52 0.21 -23.00
N VAL A 42 11.91 -0.13 -21.86
CA VAL A 42 12.62 -0.22 -20.57
C VAL A 42 13.62 -1.38 -20.56
N ALA A 43 13.31 -2.52 -21.19
CA ALA A 43 14.22 -3.66 -21.27
C ALA A 43 15.41 -3.43 -22.25
N VAL A 44 15.21 -2.68 -23.33
CA VAL A 44 16.28 -2.38 -24.32
C VAL A 44 17.24 -1.31 -23.82
N VAL A 45 16.80 -0.33 -23.01
CA VAL A 45 17.70 0.66 -22.38
C VAL A 45 18.65 0.01 -21.39
N VAL A 46 18.26 -1.11 -20.75
CA VAL A 46 19.14 -1.88 -19.82
C VAL A 46 20.19 -2.73 -20.57
N ALA A 47 19.95 -3.07 -21.84
CA ALA A 47 20.82 -3.96 -22.63
C ALA A 47 21.95 -3.24 -23.40
N VAL A 48 21.96 -1.91 -23.49
CA VAL A 48 22.91 -1.16 -24.36
C VAL A 48 24.02 -0.45 -23.57
N THR A 49 24.04 -0.48 -22.23
CA THR A 49 25.11 0.11 -21.42
C THR A 49 26.07 -0.93 -20.83
N GLY A 50 26.45 -1.93 -21.60
CA GLY A 50 27.53 -2.88 -21.25
C GLY A 50 28.90 -2.26 -21.47
N GLY A 51 29.59 -1.85 -20.39
CA GLY A 51 30.97 -1.41 -20.46
C GLY A 51 31.56 -1.04 -19.10
N SER A 52 32.46 -1.91 -18.62
CA SER A 52 33.43 -1.74 -17.54
C SER A 52 32.93 -1.76 -16.09
N GLY A 53 33.14 -2.92 -15.42
CA GLY A 53 33.01 -3.09 -13.96
C GLY A 53 31.55 -3.08 -13.50
N ASP A 54 30.79 -4.13 -13.87
CA ASP A 54 29.34 -4.24 -13.69
C ASP A 54 28.89 -3.90 -12.27
N ALA A 55 28.48 -2.64 -12.08
CA ALA A 55 27.72 -2.28 -10.91
C ALA A 55 26.39 -3.04 -10.98
N LYS A 56 26.18 -3.99 -10.06
CA LYS A 56 24.95 -4.75 -9.97
C LYS A 56 23.79 -3.77 -9.79
N THR A 57 22.79 -3.82 -10.68
CA THR A 57 21.57 -3.03 -10.53
C THR A 57 20.56 -3.82 -9.72
N VAL A 58 19.93 -3.17 -8.74
CA VAL A 58 18.87 -3.73 -7.89
C VAL A 58 17.64 -2.82 -7.95
N ARG A 59 16.49 -3.37 -8.34
CA ARG A 59 15.20 -2.68 -8.40
C ARG A 59 14.47 -2.89 -7.09
N ILE A 60 14.13 -1.79 -6.40
CA ILE A 60 13.41 -1.83 -5.12
C ILE A 60 12.05 -1.16 -5.29
N GLY A 61 10.98 -1.91 -5.06
CA GLY A 61 9.61 -1.38 -5.02
C GLY A 61 9.35 -0.68 -3.70
N VAL A 62 8.93 0.58 -3.75
CA VAL A 62 8.64 1.42 -2.58
C VAL A 62 7.34 2.19 -2.78
N ALA A 63 6.77 2.76 -1.71
CA ALA A 63 5.55 3.57 -1.79
C ALA A 63 5.80 5.08 -1.55
N ASP A 64 7.06 5.48 -1.49
CA ASP A 64 7.49 6.83 -1.11
C ASP A 64 8.83 7.24 -1.75
N ALA A 65 9.07 6.81 -3.00
CA ALA A 65 10.34 7.04 -3.72
C ALA A 65 10.76 8.52 -3.80
N SER A 66 9.84 9.45 -3.61
CA SER A 66 10.11 10.89 -3.59
C SER A 66 10.74 11.39 -2.30
N GLU A 67 10.77 10.57 -1.24
CA GLU A 67 11.33 10.96 0.05
C GLU A 67 12.85 11.16 -0.03
N PRO A 68 13.39 12.25 0.54
CA PRO A 68 14.81 12.62 0.40
C PRO A 68 15.78 11.56 0.91
N TYR A 69 15.40 10.76 1.89
CA TYR A 69 16.27 9.74 2.47
C TYR A 69 16.62 8.63 1.46
N TRP A 70 15.76 8.35 0.48
CA TRP A 70 16.07 7.39 -0.58
C TRP A 70 17.25 7.84 -1.45
N LYS A 71 17.41 9.17 -1.66
CA LYS A 71 18.60 9.71 -2.35
C LYS A 71 19.87 9.41 -1.55
N THR A 72 19.83 9.55 -0.22
CA THR A 72 20.94 9.20 0.66
C THR A 72 21.23 7.71 0.59
N PHE A 73 20.22 6.87 0.72
CA PHE A 73 20.31 5.41 0.64
C PHE A 73 20.93 4.96 -0.69
N THR A 74 20.45 5.42 -1.83
CA THR A 74 20.96 5.03 -3.16
C THR A 74 22.40 5.48 -3.38
N ALA A 75 22.78 6.67 -2.90
CA ALA A 75 24.14 7.17 -2.95
C ALA A 75 25.10 6.28 -2.10
N LEU A 76 24.67 5.87 -0.89
CA LEU A 76 25.43 4.97 -0.04
C LEU A 76 25.55 3.58 -0.64
N ALA A 77 24.49 3.03 -1.23
CA ALA A 77 24.51 1.74 -1.92
C ALA A 77 25.55 1.75 -3.05
N LYS A 78 25.59 2.81 -3.84
CA LYS A 78 26.60 2.96 -4.90
C LYS A 78 28.00 3.10 -4.33
N LYS A 79 28.19 3.94 -3.32
CA LYS A 79 29.50 4.24 -2.73
C LYS A 79 30.12 3.07 -2.00
N ARG A 80 29.32 2.35 -1.18
CA ARG A 80 29.85 1.32 -0.26
C ARG A 80 29.76 -0.08 -0.82
N LEU A 81 28.73 -0.38 -1.65
CA LEU A 81 28.45 -1.72 -2.14
C LEU A 81 28.70 -1.87 -3.64
N ASN A 82 28.99 -0.79 -4.35
CA ASN A 82 29.03 -0.72 -5.82
C ASN A 82 27.73 -1.23 -6.46
N VAL A 83 26.57 -0.97 -5.81
CA VAL A 83 25.24 -1.34 -6.28
C VAL A 83 24.51 -0.09 -6.76
N THR A 84 23.96 -0.15 -7.97
CA THR A 84 23.05 0.85 -8.49
C THR A 84 21.63 0.46 -8.08
N VAL A 85 20.98 1.25 -7.22
CA VAL A 85 19.59 1.03 -6.82
C VAL A 85 18.69 1.84 -7.71
N THR A 86 17.68 1.18 -8.30
CA THR A 86 16.56 1.80 -9.03
C THR A 86 15.32 1.67 -8.18
N LEU A 87 14.73 2.78 -7.76
CA LEU A 87 13.46 2.79 -7.05
C LEU A 87 12.30 2.73 -8.03
N VAL A 88 11.34 1.85 -7.75
CA VAL A 88 10.08 1.75 -8.49
C VAL A 88 8.96 2.15 -7.54
N ASN A 89 8.32 3.30 -7.80
CA ASN A 89 7.27 3.82 -6.92
C ASN A 89 5.92 3.18 -7.22
N PHE A 90 5.23 2.76 -6.18
CA PHE A 90 3.86 2.25 -6.25
C PHE A 90 2.92 3.12 -5.42
N ASN A 91 1.77 3.45 -6.01
CA ASN A 91 0.72 4.21 -5.34
C ASN A 91 -0.39 3.33 -4.75
N ASP A 92 -0.31 2.02 -4.97
CA ASP A 92 -1.25 1.02 -4.52
C ASP A 92 -0.48 -0.14 -3.89
N TYR A 93 -0.78 -0.45 -2.64
CA TYR A 93 -0.11 -1.49 -1.85
C TYR A 93 -0.33 -2.92 -2.39
N SER A 94 -1.35 -3.14 -3.22
CA SER A 94 -1.61 -4.45 -3.83
C SER A 94 -0.59 -4.85 -4.90
N GLN A 95 0.19 -3.90 -5.42
CA GLN A 95 1.03 -4.12 -6.61
C GLN A 95 2.46 -4.62 -6.31
N PRO A 96 3.20 -4.17 -5.25
CA PRO A 96 4.62 -4.49 -5.13
C PRO A 96 4.94 -5.96 -4.90
N ASN A 97 4.10 -6.70 -4.15
CA ASN A 97 4.33 -8.12 -3.90
C ASN A 97 4.18 -8.98 -5.17
N PRO A 98 3.10 -8.86 -5.97
CA PRO A 98 3.04 -9.51 -7.29
C PRO A 98 4.20 -9.13 -8.20
N ALA A 99 4.58 -7.84 -8.28
CA ALA A 99 5.71 -7.40 -9.08
C ALA A 99 7.06 -8.02 -8.65
N LEU A 100 7.25 -8.24 -7.33
CA LEU A 100 8.41 -8.94 -6.79
C LEU A 100 8.39 -10.42 -7.17
N LYS A 101 7.25 -11.09 -7.02
CA LYS A 101 7.06 -12.50 -7.40
C LYS A 101 7.34 -12.72 -8.88
N GLU A 102 6.86 -11.83 -9.74
CA GLU A 102 7.03 -11.88 -11.20
C GLU A 102 8.41 -11.40 -11.67
N LYS A 103 9.36 -11.17 -10.75
CA LYS A 103 10.74 -10.72 -11.05
C LYS A 103 10.83 -9.36 -11.75
N GLN A 104 9.78 -8.53 -11.65
CA GLN A 104 9.81 -7.14 -12.09
C GLN A 104 10.60 -6.28 -11.09
N LEU A 105 10.68 -6.71 -9.83
CA LEU A 105 11.49 -6.17 -8.75
C LEU A 105 12.49 -7.22 -8.26
N ASP A 106 13.52 -6.75 -7.58
CA ASP A 106 14.49 -7.58 -6.89
C ASP A 106 14.21 -7.60 -5.37
N LEU A 107 13.73 -6.47 -4.83
CA LEU A 107 13.28 -6.27 -3.45
C LEU A 107 12.02 -5.40 -3.44
N ASN A 108 11.28 -5.40 -2.34
CA ASN A 108 10.42 -4.29 -1.98
C ASN A 108 10.63 -3.85 -0.52
N GLU A 109 10.33 -2.57 -0.25
CA GLU A 109 10.25 -1.97 1.08
C GLU A 109 9.07 -0.99 1.06
N PHE A 110 7.88 -1.43 1.53
CA PHE A 110 6.65 -0.64 1.59
C PHE A 110 5.67 -1.18 2.64
N GLN A 111 5.94 -2.36 3.19
CA GLN A 111 5.01 -3.16 3.97
C GLN A 111 5.64 -3.62 5.30
N HIS A 112 4.79 -3.96 6.24
CA HIS A 112 5.17 -4.60 7.49
C HIS A 112 4.88 -6.11 7.49
N ILE A 113 5.42 -6.84 8.48
CA ILE A 113 5.31 -8.32 8.54
C ILE A 113 3.85 -8.79 8.50
N GLN A 114 2.96 -8.11 9.22
CA GLN A 114 1.53 -8.47 9.24
C GLN A 114 0.90 -8.42 7.84
N TYR A 115 1.27 -7.40 7.02
CA TYR A 115 0.79 -7.29 5.64
C TYR A 115 1.37 -8.38 4.74
N LEU A 116 2.68 -8.65 4.86
CA LEU A 116 3.35 -9.71 4.11
C LEU A 116 2.74 -11.08 4.42
N ALA A 117 2.51 -11.39 5.71
CA ALA A 117 1.90 -12.66 6.13
C ALA A 117 0.51 -12.86 5.52
N ASN A 118 -0.33 -11.80 5.54
CA ASN A 118 -1.65 -11.88 4.92
C ASN A 118 -1.56 -12.07 3.40
N TYR A 119 -0.59 -11.39 2.74
CA TYR A 119 -0.36 -11.58 1.31
C TYR A 119 0.05 -13.03 1.01
N ASN A 120 1.08 -13.56 1.67
CA ASN A 120 1.55 -14.93 1.45
C ASN A 120 0.43 -15.96 1.62
N VAL A 121 -0.35 -15.83 2.71
CA VAL A 121 -1.48 -16.75 3.00
C VAL A 121 -2.60 -16.62 1.97
N THR A 122 -2.85 -15.42 1.45
CA THR A 122 -3.97 -15.16 0.52
C THR A 122 -3.61 -15.51 -0.91
N ALA A 123 -2.39 -15.16 -1.32
CA ALA A 123 -1.88 -15.42 -2.66
C ALA A 123 -1.24 -16.81 -2.82
N HIS A 124 -1.13 -17.58 -1.71
CA HIS A 124 -0.38 -18.86 -1.68
C HIS A 124 1.06 -18.65 -2.14
N ASP A 125 1.71 -17.60 -1.63
CA ASP A 125 3.06 -17.21 -1.95
C ASP A 125 4.01 -17.43 -0.75
N ASP A 126 5.33 -17.21 -0.96
CA ASP A 126 6.39 -17.52 0.00
C ASP A 126 7.46 -16.42 0.12
N LEU A 127 7.11 -15.17 -0.18
CA LEU A 127 8.01 -14.03 -0.06
C LEU A 127 8.58 -13.92 1.36
N GLN A 128 9.87 -13.53 1.49
CA GLN A 128 10.62 -13.57 2.74
C GLN A 128 11.13 -12.20 3.17
N PRO A 129 11.01 -11.83 4.45
CA PRO A 129 11.63 -10.64 5.00
C PRO A 129 13.15 -10.89 5.17
N ILE A 130 13.94 -9.87 4.81
CA ILE A 130 15.41 -9.96 4.86
C ILE A 130 16.08 -8.87 5.70
N GLY A 131 15.33 -7.90 6.19
CA GLY A 131 15.79 -6.86 7.10
C GLY A 131 14.62 -6.00 7.56
N ALA A 132 14.65 -5.62 8.83
CA ALA A 132 13.68 -4.67 9.39
C ALA A 132 14.09 -3.22 9.06
N THR A 133 13.13 -2.30 9.13
CA THR A 133 13.38 -0.86 9.02
C THR A 133 12.84 -0.13 10.25
N ALA A 134 11.56 0.22 10.28
CA ALA A 134 10.96 0.92 11.40
C ALA A 134 9.49 0.53 11.61
N VAL A 135 9.00 0.76 12.81
CA VAL A 135 7.57 0.84 13.10
C VAL A 135 7.14 2.30 13.01
N TYR A 136 6.09 2.56 12.26
CA TYR A 136 5.47 3.88 12.16
C TYR A 136 4.12 3.88 12.88
N PRO A 137 3.76 4.96 13.60
CA PRO A 137 2.40 5.07 14.13
C PRO A 137 1.40 5.13 12.98
N LEU A 138 0.17 4.69 13.24
CA LEU A 138 -0.95 4.85 12.32
C LEU A 138 -1.88 5.97 12.84
N PRO A 139 -1.78 7.20 12.31
CA PRO A 139 -2.51 8.32 12.83
C PRO A 139 -3.97 8.38 12.35
N LEU A 140 -4.85 8.83 13.24
CA LEU A 140 -6.17 9.39 12.95
C LEU A 140 -6.03 10.91 12.78
N TYR A 141 -6.24 11.40 11.58
CA TYR A 141 -6.18 12.83 11.25
C TYR A 141 -7.56 13.49 11.24
N SER A 142 -7.61 14.76 11.63
CA SER A 142 -8.76 15.64 11.36
C SER A 142 -8.27 17.07 11.09
N LEU A 143 -8.88 17.75 10.12
CA LEU A 143 -8.58 19.15 9.81
C LEU A 143 -9.36 20.12 10.73
N LYS A 144 -10.50 19.68 11.22
CA LYS A 144 -11.45 20.51 11.99
C LYS A 144 -11.39 20.25 13.48
N TYR A 145 -11.27 19.00 13.90
CA TYR A 145 -11.32 18.59 15.29
C TYR A 145 -9.90 18.38 15.86
N ARG A 146 -9.71 18.54 17.15
CA ARG A 146 -8.38 18.47 17.80
C ARG A 146 -8.21 17.28 18.72
N THR A 147 -9.28 16.59 19.04
CA THR A 147 -9.29 15.36 19.84
C THR A 147 -10.35 14.41 19.31
N PRO A 148 -10.25 13.09 19.57
CA PRO A 148 -11.29 12.14 19.19
C PRO A 148 -12.65 12.48 19.81
N ASP A 149 -12.66 12.97 21.06
CA ASP A 149 -13.90 13.29 21.76
C ASP A 149 -14.66 14.48 21.15
N ALA A 150 -13.95 15.35 20.42
CA ALA A 150 -14.56 16.48 19.74
C ALA A 150 -15.31 16.09 18.44
N LEU A 151 -15.11 14.87 17.93
CA LEU A 151 -15.86 14.37 16.77
C LEU A 151 -17.35 14.23 17.12
N PRO A 152 -18.28 14.75 16.31
CA PRO A 152 -19.72 14.56 16.53
C PRO A 152 -20.12 13.09 16.41
N ASN A 153 -21.20 12.71 17.10
CA ASN A 153 -21.80 11.41 16.89
C ASN A 153 -22.26 11.26 15.43
N GLY A 154 -22.02 10.11 14.81
CA GLY A 154 -22.30 9.86 13.40
C GLY A 154 -21.33 10.57 12.42
N ALA A 155 -20.26 11.18 12.92
CA ALA A 155 -19.23 11.73 12.02
C ALA A 155 -18.61 10.63 11.18
N LYS A 156 -18.47 10.86 9.86
CA LYS A 156 -17.80 9.90 8.97
C LYS A 156 -16.30 9.88 9.23
N VAL A 157 -15.76 8.69 9.45
CA VAL A 157 -14.33 8.43 9.62
C VAL A 157 -13.88 7.44 8.55
N ALA A 158 -12.98 7.87 7.67
CA ALA A 158 -12.43 7.01 6.64
C ALA A 158 -11.27 6.18 7.18
N ILE A 159 -11.22 4.89 6.81
CA ILE A 159 -10.10 3.99 7.11
C ILE A 159 -9.70 3.21 5.85
N PRO A 160 -8.47 2.66 5.75
CA PRO A 160 -8.09 1.76 4.65
C PRO A 160 -9.01 0.54 4.55
N ASN A 161 -9.20 0.01 3.33
CA ASN A 161 -10.05 -1.15 3.06
C ASN A 161 -9.27 -2.46 2.85
N ASP A 162 -7.93 -2.41 2.82
CA ASP A 162 -7.17 -3.64 2.85
C ASP A 162 -7.27 -4.27 4.25
N ALA A 163 -7.43 -5.60 4.29
CA ALA A 163 -7.79 -6.34 5.51
C ALA A 163 -6.89 -6.01 6.72
N ILE A 164 -5.63 -5.69 6.49
CA ILE A 164 -4.65 -5.49 7.56
C ILE A 164 -4.65 -4.06 8.08
N ASN A 165 -4.66 -3.05 7.18
CA ASN A 165 -4.78 -1.67 7.61
C ASN A 165 -6.20 -1.32 8.08
N GLU A 166 -7.25 -1.98 7.56
CA GLU A 166 -8.61 -1.92 8.11
C GLU A 166 -8.61 -2.35 9.57
N ALA A 167 -8.11 -3.58 9.86
CA ALA A 167 -8.05 -4.10 11.22
C ALA A 167 -7.26 -3.20 12.16
N ARG A 168 -6.05 -2.74 11.74
CA ARG A 168 -5.25 -1.82 12.54
C ARG A 168 -5.94 -0.47 12.75
N GLY A 169 -6.59 0.06 11.71
CA GLY A 169 -7.38 1.28 11.79
C GLY A 169 -8.53 1.16 12.78
N LEU A 170 -9.23 0.04 12.79
CA LEU A 170 -10.30 -0.25 13.76
C LEU A 170 -9.76 -0.33 15.19
N LEU A 171 -8.60 -0.97 15.41
CA LEU A 171 -7.94 -0.99 16.72
C LEU A 171 -7.56 0.41 17.21
N VAL A 172 -7.07 1.27 16.31
CA VAL A 172 -6.79 2.69 16.60
C VAL A 172 -8.08 3.43 16.98
N LEU A 173 -9.18 3.23 16.23
CA LEU A 173 -10.47 3.85 16.55
C LEU A 173 -11.05 3.34 17.89
N GLN A 174 -10.86 2.06 18.22
CA GLN A 174 -11.25 1.51 19.51
C GLN A 174 -10.42 2.12 20.65
N ALA A 175 -9.10 2.23 20.50
CA ALA A 175 -8.24 2.88 21.48
C ALA A 175 -8.61 4.36 21.67
N ALA A 176 -9.06 5.04 20.62
CA ALA A 176 -9.61 6.38 20.65
C ALA A 176 -11.05 6.47 21.19
N LYS A 177 -11.67 5.34 21.61
CA LYS A 177 -13.05 5.23 22.13
C LYS A 177 -14.13 5.67 21.14
N LEU A 178 -13.85 5.52 19.85
CA LEU A 178 -14.78 5.85 18.77
C LEU A 178 -15.64 4.66 18.33
N VAL A 179 -15.12 3.45 18.50
CA VAL A 179 -15.82 2.18 18.23
C VAL A 179 -15.52 1.17 19.34
N THR A 180 -16.35 0.12 19.43
CA THR A 180 -16.08 -1.08 20.24
C THR A 180 -16.10 -2.28 19.31
N LEU A 181 -15.08 -3.13 19.40
CA LEU A 181 -14.96 -4.34 18.59
C LEU A 181 -15.35 -5.58 19.40
N LYS A 182 -15.92 -6.57 18.73
CA LYS A 182 -16.22 -7.87 19.27
C LYS A 182 -14.95 -8.48 19.90
N ASN A 183 -15.06 -9.01 21.12
CA ASN A 183 -13.95 -9.61 21.87
C ASN A 183 -12.69 -8.73 22.01
N GLY A 184 -12.82 -7.40 21.94
CA GLY A 184 -11.71 -6.47 22.03
C GLY A 184 -10.94 -6.25 20.73
N GLY A 185 -11.33 -6.92 19.64
CA GLY A 185 -10.67 -6.82 18.34
C GLY A 185 -9.36 -7.60 18.24
N THR A 186 -8.92 -7.81 17.00
CA THR A 186 -7.67 -8.49 16.65
C THR A 186 -7.02 -7.80 15.45
N ALA A 187 -5.81 -8.21 15.08
CA ALA A 187 -5.13 -7.77 13.85
C ALA A 187 -5.83 -8.26 12.55
N PHE A 188 -6.97 -8.93 12.66
CA PHE A 188 -7.78 -9.45 11.55
C PHE A 188 -9.25 -9.01 11.66
N SER A 189 -9.59 -8.10 12.57
CA SER A 189 -10.94 -7.54 12.70
C SER A 189 -11.34 -6.76 11.45
N SER A 190 -12.62 -6.79 11.14
CA SER A 190 -13.23 -6.01 10.05
C SER A 190 -14.33 -5.11 10.59
N THR A 191 -14.89 -4.25 9.73
CA THR A 191 -16.04 -3.41 10.11
C THR A 191 -17.24 -4.21 10.58
N SER A 192 -17.37 -5.49 10.21
CA SER A 192 -18.42 -6.40 10.72
C SER A 192 -18.27 -6.77 12.20
N ASP A 193 -17.09 -6.55 12.78
CA ASP A 193 -16.82 -6.78 14.20
C ASP A 193 -17.17 -5.60 15.09
N ILE A 194 -17.64 -4.48 14.53
CA ILE A 194 -18.07 -3.32 15.32
C ILE A 194 -19.37 -3.64 16.04
N THR A 195 -19.32 -3.64 17.37
CA THR A 195 -20.49 -3.91 18.24
C THR A 195 -21.18 -2.63 18.71
N SER A 196 -20.43 -1.52 18.80
CA SER A 196 -20.97 -0.19 19.04
C SER A 196 -20.05 0.87 18.43
N HIS A 197 -20.62 2.02 18.05
CA HIS A 197 -19.86 3.08 17.42
C HIS A 197 -20.42 4.46 17.77
N ARG A 198 -19.55 5.43 17.88
CA ARG A 198 -19.83 6.87 17.99
C ARG A 198 -19.75 7.56 16.64
N VAL A 199 -18.97 6.98 15.71
CA VAL A 199 -18.65 7.51 14.38
C VAL A 199 -19.03 6.50 13.30
N ASP A 200 -19.40 6.99 12.11
CA ASP A 200 -19.69 6.15 10.96
C ASP A 200 -18.38 5.80 10.25
N VAL A 201 -17.96 4.55 10.37
CA VAL A 201 -16.72 4.07 9.73
C VAL A 201 -17.00 3.77 8.26
N VAL A 202 -16.20 4.34 7.36
CA VAL A 202 -16.23 4.07 5.92
C VAL A 202 -14.86 3.57 5.46
N THR A 203 -14.84 2.45 4.75
CA THR A 203 -13.60 1.87 4.20
C THR A 203 -13.34 2.40 2.81
N LEU A 204 -12.11 2.81 2.52
CA LEU A 204 -11.65 3.32 1.23
C LEU A 204 -10.29 2.70 0.92
N ASP A 205 -9.90 2.69 -0.35
CA ASP A 205 -8.52 2.43 -0.69
C ASP A 205 -7.58 3.32 0.13
N ALA A 206 -6.46 2.76 0.63
CA ALA A 206 -5.54 3.49 1.51
C ALA A 206 -5.06 4.81 0.88
N SER A 207 -4.86 4.83 -0.44
CA SER A 207 -4.48 6.02 -1.22
C SER A 207 -5.56 7.11 -1.25
N GLN A 208 -6.82 6.78 -0.93
CA GLN A 208 -7.95 7.70 -0.98
C GLN A 208 -8.33 8.29 0.39
N THR A 209 -7.81 7.73 1.49
CA THR A 209 -8.19 8.17 2.85
C THR A 209 -7.80 9.62 3.12
N ALA A 210 -6.59 10.03 2.73
CA ALA A 210 -6.15 11.43 2.83
C ALA A 210 -7.04 12.38 2.01
N ARG A 211 -7.43 11.96 0.80
CA ARG A 211 -8.32 12.76 -0.07
C ARG A 211 -9.68 12.94 0.56
N ALA A 212 -10.27 11.88 1.14
CA ALA A 212 -11.56 11.96 1.81
C ALA A 212 -11.55 13.02 2.93
N LEU A 213 -10.44 13.12 3.67
CA LEU A 213 -10.25 14.14 4.68
C LEU A 213 -10.11 15.54 4.06
N LEU A 214 -9.27 15.72 3.04
CA LEU A 214 -9.02 17.01 2.39
C LEU A 214 -10.23 17.59 1.70
N THR A 215 -11.11 16.76 1.14
CA THR A 215 -12.36 17.19 0.49
C THR A 215 -13.50 17.41 1.48
N GLY A 216 -13.33 17.03 2.75
CA GLY A 216 -14.39 17.12 3.77
C GLY A 216 -15.47 16.04 3.63
N SER A 217 -15.28 15.02 2.78
CA SER A 217 -16.19 13.87 2.68
C SER A 217 -16.09 12.94 3.91
N ALA A 218 -14.99 13.03 4.67
CA ALA A 218 -14.84 12.47 6.00
C ALA A 218 -14.42 13.56 7.00
N ALA A 219 -14.92 13.49 8.23
CA ALA A 219 -14.59 14.40 9.31
C ALA A 219 -13.21 14.09 9.93
N ALA A 220 -12.81 12.82 9.86
CA ALA A 220 -11.50 12.32 10.24
C ALA A 220 -11.12 11.12 9.36
N ALA A 221 -9.84 10.77 9.31
CA ALA A 221 -9.36 9.62 8.54
C ALA A 221 -8.13 8.98 9.19
N ILE A 222 -8.08 7.65 9.17
CA ILE A 222 -6.85 6.89 9.36
C ILE A 222 -6.07 6.98 8.05
N VAL A 223 -4.84 7.50 8.12
CA VAL A 223 -4.00 7.70 6.93
C VAL A 223 -2.60 7.16 7.17
N ASN A 224 -2.16 6.22 6.33
CA ASN A 224 -0.79 5.71 6.37
C ASN A 224 0.23 6.82 6.08
N ASN A 225 1.41 6.75 6.69
CA ASN A 225 2.37 7.85 6.72
C ASN A 225 2.82 8.34 5.34
N ASN A 226 3.09 7.43 4.39
CA ASN A 226 3.46 7.81 3.01
C ASN A 226 2.35 8.60 2.31
N TYR A 227 1.07 8.21 2.47
CA TYR A 227 -0.05 8.97 1.91
C TYR A 227 -0.29 10.29 2.64
N ALA A 228 -0.07 10.34 3.96
CA ALA A 228 -0.16 11.58 4.73
C ALA A 228 0.93 12.57 4.26
N THR A 229 2.17 12.11 4.06
CA THR A 229 3.28 12.91 3.55
C THR A 229 3.01 13.39 2.12
N SER A 230 2.58 12.50 1.22
CA SER A 230 2.22 12.84 -0.17
C SER A 230 1.09 13.87 -0.23
N ALA A 231 0.11 13.77 0.66
CA ALA A 231 -1.01 14.71 0.80
C ALA A 231 -0.64 15.98 1.57
N LYS A 232 0.60 16.10 2.07
CA LYS A 232 1.09 17.22 2.89
C LYS A 232 0.23 17.48 4.13
N LEU A 233 -0.30 16.42 4.73
CA LEU A 233 -1.04 16.53 5.99
C LEU A 233 -0.07 16.95 7.10
N ALA A 234 -0.38 18.07 7.77
CA ALA A 234 0.40 18.51 8.91
C ALA A 234 0.26 17.50 10.07
N LYS A 235 1.37 17.12 10.69
CA LYS A 235 1.37 16.17 11.82
C LYS A 235 0.56 16.67 13.01
N THR A 236 0.45 17.99 13.17
CA THR A 236 -0.41 18.64 14.19
C THR A 236 -1.91 18.39 13.97
N ASN A 237 -2.29 17.84 12.80
CA ASN A 237 -3.66 17.43 12.53
C ASN A 237 -3.95 15.97 12.93
N ALA A 238 -2.93 15.21 13.38
CA ALA A 238 -3.15 13.92 14.01
C ALA A 238 -3.79 14.14 15.39
N ILE A 239 -5.01 13.64 15.57
CA ILE A 239 -5.79 13.78 16.82
C ILE A 239 -5.67 12.56 17.72
N PHE A 240 -5.17 11.44 17.17
CA PHE A 240 -4.84 10.20 17.87
C PHE A 240 -3.90 9.35 17.02
N GLN A 241 -3.19 8.41 17.63
CA GLN A 241 -2.38 7.40 16.95
C GLN A 241 -2.09 6.23 17.89
N ASP A 242 -1.73 5.07 17.35
CA ASP A 242 -1.16 3.98 18.14
C ASP A 242 0.29 4.30 18.58
N ASP A 243 0.79 3.55 19.54
CA ASP A 243 2.17 3.67 20.03
C ASP A 243 3.09 2.70 19.26
N PRO A 244 3.99 3.19 18.37
CA PRO A 244 4.91 2.35 17.62
C PRO A 244 5.98 1.68 18.49
N ALA A 245 6.16 2.13 19.74
CA ALA A 245 7.09 1.49 20.69
C ALA A 245 6.45 0.34 21.46
N SER A 246 5.11 0.24 21.45
CA SER A 246 4.36 -0.81 22.14
C SER A 246 4.74 -2.21 21.64
N PRO A 247 4.82 -3.23 22.50
CA PRO A 247 4.99 -4.62 22.08
C PRO A 247 3.91 -5.11 21.08
N ILE A 248 2.68 -4.60 21.18
CA ILE A 248 1.58 -4.93 20.25
C ILE A 248 1.89 -4.43 18.83
N ALA A 249 2.74 -3.42 18.68
CA ALA A 249 3.12 -2.89 17.39
C ALA A 249 4.24 -3.70 16.69
N ALA A 250 4.83 -4.70 17.34
CA ALA A 250 5.93 -5.49 16.76
C ALA A 250 5.61 -6.07 15.36
N PRO A 251 4.44 -6.67 15.08
CA PRO A 251 4.12 -7.18 13.75
C PRO A 251 3.95 -6.10 12.67
N TYR A 252 3.92 -4.83 13.07
CA TYR A 252 3.85 -3.68 12.15
C TYR A 252 5.22 -3.09 11.83
N VAL A 253 6.32 -3.80 12.14
CA VAL A 253 7.65 -3.41 11.68
C VAL A 253 7.73 -3.53 10.16
N ASN A 254 8.13 -2.44 9.50
CA ASN A 254 8.36 -2.43 8.07
C ASN A 254 9.65 -3.18 7.73
N ILE A 255 9.69 -3.77 6.55
CA ILE A 255 10.68 -4.76 6.16
C ILE A 255 11.10 -4.64 4.71
N PHE A 256 12.38 -4.92 4.44
CA PHE A 256 12.81 -5.34 3.11
C PHE A 256 12.39 -6.78 2.87
N VAL A 257 11.82 -7.04 1.70
CA VAL A 257 11.32 -8.35 1.29
C VAL A 257 11.96 -8.77 -0.02
N SER A 258 12.31 -10.05 -0.11
CA SER A 258 12.79 -10.72 -1.32
C SER A 258 11.93 -11.94 -1.65
N ARG A 259 12.15 -12.54 -2.83
CA ARG A 259 11.69 -13.90 -3.11
C ARG A 259 12.38 -14.90 -2.17
N ALA A 260 11.75 -16.07 -1.96
CA ALA A 260 12.29 -17.11 -1.08
C ALA A 260 13.67 -17.61 -1.54
N GLU A 261 13.87 -17.77 -2.85
CA GLU A 261 15.16 -18.19 -3.43
C GLU A 261 16.28 -17.14 -3.23
N ASP A 262 15.93 -15.87 -3.01
CA ASP A 262 16.86 -14.75 -2.88
C ASP A 262 17.10 -14.30 -1.43
N LYS A 263 16.44 -14.91 -0.44
CA LYS A 263 16.46 -14.45 0.96
C LYS A 263 17.84 -14.41 1.62
N ASP A 264 18.77 -15.22 1.14
CA ASP A 264 20.14 -15.30 1.65
C ASP A 264 21.14 -14.58 0.73
N ASN A 265 20.66 -13.80 -0.26
CA ASN A 265 21.52 -13.05 -1.18
C ASN A 265 22.33 -12.00 -0.42
N PRO A 266 23.68 -12.10 -0.37
CA PRO A 266 24.50 -11.23 0.46
C PRO A 266 24.47 -9.76 0.05
N THR A 267 24.16 -9.45 -1.22
CA THR A 267 23.98 -8.07 -1.69
C THR A 267 22.68 -7.49 -1.13
N TYR A 268 21.60 -8.26 -1.14
CA TYR A 268 20.28 -7.81 -0.65
C TYR A 268 20.30 -7.62 0.86
N LEU A 269 20.92 -8.53 1.61
CA LEU A 269 21.10 -8.39 3.06
C LEU A 269 21.91 -7.12 3.42
N LYS A 270 22.99 -6.83 2.66
CA LYS A 270 23.79 -5.60 2.85
C LYS A 270 22.98 -4.33 2.50
N LEU A 271 22.13 -4.37 1.48
CA LEU A 271 21.24 -3.27 1.15
C LEU A 271 20.23 -3.03 2.26
N ALA A 272 19.58 -4.08 2.78
CA ALA A 272 18.66 -3.94 3.89
C ALA A 272 19.32 -3.33 5.13
N ALA A 273 20.53 -3.84 5.50
CA ALA A 273 21.30 -3.30 6.61
C ALA A 273 21.73 -1.83 6.42
N LEU A 274 21.87 -1.36 5.18
CA LEU A 274 22.25 0.02 4.87
C LEU A 274 21.17 1.02 5.27
N TYR A 275 19.91 0.59 5.44
CA TYR A 275 18.82 1.44 5.90
C TYR A 275 19.10 2.02 7.30
N HIS A 276 19.85 1.28 8.13
CA HIS A 276 20.25 1.71 9.47
C HIS A 276 21.53 2.57 9.50
N ASP A 277 22.01 3.05 8.34
CA ASP A 277 23.03 4.10 8.37
C ASP A 277 22.46 5.37 9.04
N PRO A 278 23.20 5.99 9.98
CA PRO A 278 22.69 7.17 10.70
C PRO A 278 22.22 8.31 9.80
N SER A 279 22.80 8.44 8.59
CA SER A 279 22.36 9.49 7.64
C SER A 279 21.03 9.16 6.96
N VAL A 280 20.73 7.86 6.76
CA VAL A 280 19.43 7.39 6.24
C VAL A 280 18.37 7.55 7.34
N GLU A 281 18.64 7.00 8.55
CA GLU A 281 17.71 7.10 9.68
C GLU A 281 17.36 8.54 10.03
N LYS A 282 18.35 9.46 10.00
CA LYS A 282 18.10 10.90 10.17
C LYS A 282 17.13 11.44 9.12
N GLY A 283 17.27 11.01 7.86
CA GLY A 283 16.37 11.40 6.79
C GLY A 283 14.96 10.83 6.99
N VAL A 284 14.85 9.56 7.37
CA VAL A 284 13.57 8.91 7.69
C VAL A 284 12.87 9.62 8.85
N GLN A 285 13.59 9.95 9.93
CA GLN A 285 13.02 10.72 11.05
C GLN A 285 12.52 12.10 10.59
N ALA A 286 13.27 12.79 9.74
CA ALA A 286 12.84 14.09 9.21
C ALA A 286 11.53 13.97 8.40
N SER A 287 11.44 12.98 7.50
CA SER A 287 10.23 12.71 6.71
C SER A 287 9.03 12.30 7.58
N ASN A 288 9.29 11.60 8.69
CA ASN A 288 8.24 11.09 9.58
C ASN A 288 8.03 11.95 10.85
N GLY A 289 8.65 13.16 10.93
CA GLY A 289 8.48 14.10 12.06
C GLY A 289 8.92 13.53 13.39
N GLY A 290 9.96 12.68 13.40
CA GLY A 290 10.54 12.12 14.63
C GLY A 290 9.75 10.96 15.24
N THR A 291 8.77 10.38 14.54
CA THR A 291 7.87 9.36 15.11
C THR A 291 8.23 7.92 14.74
N ALA A 292 9.17 7.71 13.83
CA ALA A 292 9.63 6.37 13.45
C ALA A 292 10.40 5.70 14.60
N VAL A 293 10.10 4.44 14.89
CA VAL A 293 10.82 3.63 15.87
C VAL A 293 11.59 2.55 15.12
N PHE A 294 12.89 2.76 14.93
CA PHE A 294 13.76 1.83 14.20
C PHE A 294 13.85 0.47 14.89
N ARG A 295 13.95 -0.56 14.09
CA ARG A 295 14.15 -1.96 14.49
C ARG A 295 15.20 -2.57 13.60
N ASP A 296 16.36 -2.89 14.17
CA ASP A 296 17.42 -3.64 13.49
C ASP A 296 17.32 -5.11 13.93
N LEU A 297 16.59 -5.91 13.15
CA LEU A 297 16.30 -7.30 13.44
C LEU A 297 16.93 -8.20 12.36
N PRO A 298 17.63 -9.28 12.75
CA PRO A 298 18.19 -10.25 11.81
C PRO A 298 17.11 -10.91 10.94
N ALA A 299 17.42 -11.20 9.68
CA ALA A 299 16.51 -11.86 8.74
C ALA A 299 15.89 -13.15 9.32
N ALA A 300 16.68 -13.97 10.02
CA ALA A 300 16.19 -15.20 10.63
C ALA A 300 15.10 -14.96 11.69
N THR A 301 15.23 -13.89 12.49
CA THR A 301 14.22 -13.49 13.47
C THR A 301 12.92 -13.07 12.77
N LEU A 302 13.04 -12.24 11.72
CA LEU A 302 11.89 -11.77 10.93
C LEU A 302 11.17 -12.93 10.22
N GLN A 303 11.92 -13.91 9.68
CA GLN A 303 11.35 -15.09 9.03
C GLN A 303 10.62 -16.00 10.03
N GLN A 304 11.10 -16.09 11.26
CA GLN A 304 10.39 -16.82 12.32
C GLN A 304 9.13 -16.09 12.77
N GLU A 305 9.17 -14.77 12.86
CA GLU A 305 8.02 -13.94 13.16
C GLU A 305 6.97 -14.03 12.04
N LEU A 306 7.39 -13.98 10.77
CA LEU A 306 6.51 -14.18 9.62
C LEU A 306 5.73 -15.49 9.72
N LYS A 307 6.40 -16.61 10.00
CA LYS A 307 5.72 -17.92 10.18
C LYS A 307 4.67 -17.89 11.27
N THR A 308 4.94 -17.21 12.38
CA THR A 308 4.00 -17.05 13.49
C THR A 308 2.77 -16.27 13.05
N VAL A 309 2.98 -15.15 12.35
CA VAL A 309 1.88 -14.29 11.88
C VAL A 309 1.10 -14.96 10.75
N GLU A 310 1.75 -15.71 9.85
CA GLU A 310 1.07 -16.51 8.83
C GLU A 310 0.15 -17.57 9.44
N ALA A 311 0.61 -18.27 10.50
CA ALA A 311 -0.23 -19.23 11.20
C ALA A 311 -1.47 -18.56 11.84
N GLN A 312 -1.31 -17.34 12.40
CA GLN A 312 -2.43 -16.56 12.93
C GLN A 312 -3.38 -16.12 11.81
N ALA A 313 -2.85 -15.67 10.67
CA ALA A 313 -3.66 -15.29 9.49
C ALA A 313 -4.46 -16.47 8.93
N GLN A 314 -3.88 -17.68 8.90
CA GLN A 314 -4.57 -18.90 8.50
C GLN A 314 -5.68 -19.28 9.49
N ALA A 315 -5.45 -19.13 10.79
CA ALA A 315 -6.43 -19.41 11.83
C ALA A 315 -7.62 -18.45 11.78
N ALA A 316 -7.39 -17.17 11.46
CA ALA A 316 -8.43 -16.15 11.35
C ALA A 316 -9.36 -16.34 10.14
N LYS A 317 -8.97 -17.14 9.14
CA LYS A 317 -9.78 -17.47 7.95
C LYS A 317 -10.72 -18.66 8.15
N LYS A 318 -10.59 -19.40 9.24
CA LYS A 318 -11.44 -20.54 9.61
C LYS A 318 -12.64 -20.08 10.43
#